data_b42c67c21a65b5d9db1b24f96e266713
#
_entry.id   b42c67c21a65b5d9db1b24f96e266713
#
_cell.length_a   1.000
_cell.length_b   1.000
_cell.length_c   1.000
_cell.angle_alpha   90.00
_cell.angle_beta   90.00
_cell.angle_gamma   90.00
#
_symmetry.space_group_name_H-M   'P 1'
#
loop_
_entity.id
_entity.type
_entity.pdbx_description
1 polymer ?
#
loop_
_entity_poly.entity_id
_entity_poly.type
_entity_poly.pdbx_seq_one_letter_code
_entity_poly.pdbx_strand_id
1 'polypeptide(L)'
;LGDLAQHDLAPGTDLDRTYHLVQVPLAVLIFMLIGLAQWLKYKNSDIRVVAGKLVRATLGATALTGSLVVMYDFESHEIPRVALLFATLFAALSNADYIVQMWKGRLDTMGSPLAHVGFALTIFGAVISTAQKNVISQNRIGDISTLNEELNNATDLLLMEGDTLPMGPYFVSYRKRRQEGIHVLFDMTYFERSPKTYALGQIVAHEGMLWQALDDHKASPQFDDD
;
A
#
# COMPACT_ATOMS: atom_id res chain seq x y z
N LEU A 1 -10.39 7.72 42.01
CA LEU A 1 -9.91 6.44 41.42
C LEU A 1 -10.94 5.77 40.53
N GLY A 2 -12.19 6.30 40.43
CA GLY A 2 -13.25 5.73 39.58
C GLY A 2 -13.29 6.22 38.15
N ASP A 3 -12.67 7.36 37.80
CA ASP A 3 -12.78 7.97 36.46
C ASP A 3 -11.73 7.51 35.45
N LEU A 4 -10.69 6.80 35.87
CA LEU A 4 -9.66 6.27 34.96
C LEU A 4 -10.00 4.90 34.36
N ALA A 5 -11.09 4.28 34.78
CA ALA A 5 -11.51 2.95 34.36
C ALA A 5 -12.55 2.96 33.21
N GLN A 6 -13.00 4.15 32.76
CA GLN A 6 -13.99 4.29 31.67
C GLN A 6 -13.40 4.85 30.37
N HIS A 7 -12.10 4.87 30.20
CA HIS A 7 -11.56 4.99 28.87
C HIS A 7 -11.82 3.67 28.15
N ASP A 8 -12.74 3.73 27.22
CA ASP A 8 -13.02 2.65 26.27
C ASP A 8 -11.69 2.24 25.62
N LEU A 9 -11.11 1.15 26.13
CA LEU A 9 -9.91 0.51 25.56
C LEU A 9 -10.25 -0.28 24.31
N ALA A 10 -11.51 -0.23 23.86
CA ALA A 10 -11.90 -0.79 22.58
C ALA A 10 -11.14 -0.06 21.47
N PRO A 11 -10.45 -0.79 20.57
CA PRO A 11 -9.87 -0.17 19.39
C PRO A 11 -10.98 0.57 18.66
N GLY A 12 -10.70 1.81 18.23
CA GLY A 12 -11.67 2.60 17.46
C GLY A 12 -12.19 1.81 16.26
N THR A 13 -13.36 2.17 15.76
CA THR A 13 -14.03 1.54 14.61
C THR A 13 -13.13 1.47 13.36
N ASP A 14 -12.17 2.36 13.23
CA ASP A 14 -11.11 2.33 12.21
C ASP A 14 -9.82 1.74 12.80
N LEU A 15 -9.74 0.42 12.81
CA LEU A 15 -8.56 -0.35 13.25
C LEU A 15 -7.32 -0.01 12.41
N ASP A 16 -7.47 0.15 11.10
CA ASP A 16 -6.37 0.47 10.19
C ASP A 16 -5.72 1.80 10.56
N ARG A 17 -6.52 2.83 10.80
CA ARG A 17 -6.02 4.14 11.22
C ARG A 17 -5.32 4.09 12.56
N THR A 18 -5.87 3.36 13.52
CA THR A 18 -5.29 3.24 14.88
C THR A 18 -3.94 2.52 14.82
N TYR A 19 -3.84 1.43 14.04
CA TYR A 19 -2.58 0.71 13.84
C TYR A 19 -1.55 1.59 13.13
N HIS A 20 -1.92 2.32 12.09
CA HIS A 20 -1.01 3.22 11.39
C HIS A 20 -0.44 4.31 12.29
N LEU A 21 -1.24 4.90 13.18
CA LEU A 21 -0.79 5.96 14.08
C LEU A 21 0.22 5.50 15.14
N VAL A 22 0.18 4.25 15.55
CA VAL A 22 1.06 3.71 16.60
C VAL A 22 2.17 2.85 16.04
N GLN A 23 1.84 1.91 15.15
CA GLN A 23 2.80 0.91 14.68
C GLN A 23 3.83 1.50 13.71
N VAL A 24 3.44 2.42 12.83
CA VAL A 24 4.38 3.00 11.87
C VAL A 24 5.47 3.83 12.55
N PRO A 25 5.17 4.77 13.46
CA PRO A 25 6.23 5.49 14.19
C PRO A 25 7.14 4.56 15.00
N LEU A 26 6.57 3.53 15.62
CA LEU A 26 7.35 2.53 16.36
C LEU A 26 8.27 1.73 15.43
N ALA A 27 7.77 1.32 14.26
CA ALA A 27 8.57 0.62 13.25
C ALA A 27 9.71 1.52 12.72
N VAL A 28 9.45 2.78 12.43
CA VAL A 28 10.48 3.76 12.03
C VAL A 28 11.59 3.82 13.12
N LEU A 29 11.20 3.96 14.38
CA LEU A 29 12.16 3.99 15.50
C LEU A 29 13.00 2.70 15.55
N ILE A 30 12.37 1.54 15.45
CA ILE A 30 13.04 0.23 15.47
C ILE A 30 14.05 0.13 14.32
N PHE A 31 13.68 0.46 13.08
CA PHE A 31 14.61 0.39 11.96
C PHE A 31 15.74 1.40 12.04
N MET A 32 15.50 2.59 12.55
CA MET A 32 16.57 3.55 12.84
C MET A 32 17.55 2.99 13.87
N LEU A 33 17.07 2.37 14.94
CA LEU A 33 17.91 1.73 15.96
C LEU A 33 18.68 0.52 15.39
N ILE A 34 18.06 -0.32 14.55
CA ILE A 34 18.71 -1.43 13.86
C ILE A 34 19.88 -0.93 13.00
N GLY A 35 19.69 0.14 12.25
CA GLY A 35 20.73 0.73 11.41
C GLY A 35 21.90 1.30 12.23
N LEU A 36 21.62 1.83 13.42
CA LEU A 36 22.62 2.40 14.31
C LEU A 36 23.38 1.35 15.13
N ALA A 37 22.69 0.31 15.62
CA ALA A 37 23.17 -0.60 16.65
C ALA A 37 24.49 -1.29 16.27
N GLN A 38 24.68 -1.66 15.00
CA GLN A 38 25.88 -2.37 14.54
C GLN A 38 27.18 -1.54 14.67
N TRP A 39 27.06 -0.22 14.66
CA TRP A 39 28.19 0.69 14.72
C TRP A 39 28.53 1.14 16.16
N LEU A 40 27.63 0.90 17.10
CA LEU A 40 27.84 1.24 18.50
C LEU A 40 28.67 0.15 19.20
N LYS A 41 29.79 0.55 19.81
CA LYS A 41 30.61 -0.33 20.64
C LYS A 41 30.32 -0.05 22.10
N TYR A 42 30.27 -1.11 22.90
CA TYR A 42 30.17 -0.98 24.36
C TYR A 42 31.37 -0.19 24.92
N LYS A 43 31.08 0.89 25.63
CA LYS A 43 32.05 1.78 26.34
C LYS A 43 32.95 2.70 25.49
N ASN A 44 33.11 2.53 24.18
CA ASN A 44 34.13 3.31 23.43
C ASN A 44 33.68 3.63 22.00
N SER A 45 32.53 4.27 21.87
CA SER A 45 32.06 4.78 20.57
C SER A 45 32.38 6.27 20.44
N ASP A 46 33.37 6.60 19.63
CA ASP A 46 33.54 7.98 19.17
C ASP A 46 32.39 8.33 18.21
N ILE A 47 31.52 9.26 18.62
CA ILE A 47 30.32 9.64 17.88
C ILE A 47 30.67 10.20 16.48
N ARG A 48 31.84 10.84 16.33
CA ARG A 48 32.28 11.37 15.03
C ARG A 48 32.62 10.25 14.05
N VAL A 49 33.24 9.18 14.55
CA VAL A 49 33.57 7.99 13.74
C VAL A 49 32.31 7.25 13.34
N VAL A 50 31.37 7.07 14.27
CA VAL A 50 30.08 6.44 13.99
C VAL A 50 29.29 7.26 12.97
N ALA A 51 29.17 8.58 13.17
CA ALA A 51 28.50 9.46 12.23
C ALA A 51 29.11 9.37 10.82
N GLY A 52 30.45 9.40 10.71
CA GLY A 52 31.14 9.26 9.42
C GLY A 52 30.84 7.96 8.69
N LYS A 53 30.64 6.85 9.43
CA LYS A 53 30.27 5.55 8.85
C LYS A 53 28.80 5.53 8.37
N LEU A 54 27.91 6.23 9.07
CA LEU A 54 26.49 6.26 8.74
C LEU A 54 26.17 7.18 7.55
N VAL A 55 27.04 8.15 7.22
CA VAL A 55 26.80 9.11 6.12
C VAL A 55 26.46 8.40 4.80
N ARG A 56 27.18 7.33 4.45
CA ARG A 56 26.94 6.60 3.18
C ARG A 56 25.55 5.96 3.16
N ALA A 57 25.19 5.27 4.25
CA ALA A 57 23.89 4.64 4.38
C ALA A 57 22.76 5.68 4.35
N THR A 58 22.94 6.82 5.04
CA THR A 58 21.98 7.93 5.04
C THR A 58 21.81 8.53 3.66
N LEU A 59 22.90 8.86 2.96
CA LEU A 59 22.84 9.39 1.61
C LEU A 59 22.18 8.42 0.63
N GLY A 60 22.57 7.13 0.69
CA GLY A 60 21.96 6.09 -0.12
C GLY A 60 20.47 5.93 0.14
N ALA A 61 20.06 5.87 1.41
CA ALA A 61 18.66 5.77 1.81
C ALA A 61 17.85 6.99 1.34
N THR A 62 18.42 8.21 1.50
CA THR A 62 17.77 9.45 1.03
C THR A 62 17.59 9.44 -0.48
N ALA A 63 18.63 9.08 -1.23
CA ALA A 63 18.56 9.04 -2.69
C ALA A 63 17.55 8.01 -3.19
N LEU A 64 17.56 6.80 -2.63
CA LEU A 64 16.61 5.74 -3.00
C LEU A 64 15.16 6.11 -2.62
N THR A 65 14.96 6.60 -1.39
CA THR A 65 13.61 7.04 -0.97
C THR A 65 13.11 8.18 -1.84
N GLY A 66 13.95 9.17 -2.13
CA GLY A 66 13.58 10.28 -3.02
C GLY A 66 13.22 9.81 -4.42
N SER A 67 13.96 8.85 -4.98
CA SER A 67 13.65 8.26 -6.29
C SER A 67 12.30 7.53 -6.27
N LEU A 68 12.01 6.79 -5.19
CA LEU A 68 10.73 6.08 -5.03
C LEU A 68 9.56 7.06 -4.88
N VAL A 69 9.73 8.13 -4.11
CA VAL A 69 8.71 9.16 -3.94
C VAL A 69 8.32 9.77 -5.30
N VAL A 70 9.31 10.09 -6.14
CA VAL A 70 9.05 10.62 -7.48
C VAL A 70 8.45 9.58 -8.41
N MET A 71 8.90 8.31 -8.32
CA MET A 71 8.45 7.23 -9.21
C MET A 71 7.00 6.81 -8.93
N TYR A 72 6.59 6.82 -7.67
CA TYR A 72 5.27 6.35 -7.23
C TYR A 72 4.30 7.47 -6.85
N ASP A 73 4.69 8.74 -7.06
CA ASP A 73 3.87 9.94 -6.82
C ASP A 73 3.21 9.96 -5.43
N PHE A 74 4.02 9.76 -4.38
CA PHE A 74 3.52 9.76 -3.01
C PHE A 74 2.96 11.12 -2.61
N GLU A 75 1.73 11.12 -2.11
CA GLU A 75 1.08 12.34 -1.64
C GLU A 75 1.54 12.77 -0.24
N SER A 76 1.29 14.04 0.11
CA SER A 76 1.72 14.61 1.39
C SER A 76 1.15 13.91 2.63
N HIS A 77 -0.02 13.27 2.53
CA HIS A 77 -0.60 12.52 3.64
C HIS A 77 0.10 11.17 3.91
N GLU A 78 0.97 10.73 3.00
CA GLU A 78 1.73 9.48 3.10
C GLU A 78 3.10 9.64 3.79
N ILE A 79 3.38 10.79 4.41
CA ILE A 79 4.64 11.06 5.14
C ILE A 79 5.05 9.90 6.08
N PRO A 80 4.17 9.27 6.88
CA PRO A 80 4.57 8.15 7.74
C PRO A 80 5.09 6.95 6.94
N ARG A 81 4.51 6.67 5.76
CA ARG A 81 4.94 5.61 4.86
C ARG A 81 6.30 5.92 4.24
N VAL A 82 6.52 7.15 3.80
CA VAL A 82 7.83 7.63 3.29
C VAL A 82 8.91 7.54 4.37
N ALA A 83 8.60 7.92 5.61
CA ALA A 83 9.52 7.80 6.74
C ALA A 83 9.89 6.33 7.02
N LEU A 84 8.93 5.39 6.91
CA LEU A 84 9.19 3.97 7.07
C LEU A 84 10.03 3.41 5.91
N LEU A 85 9.80 3.84 4.67
CA LEU A 85 10.65 3.50 3.52
C LEU A 85 12.09 3.96 3.75
N PHE A 86 12.28 5.19 4.18
CA PHE A 86 13.61 5.70 4.52
C PHE A 86 14.28 4.87 5.62
N ALA A 87 13.57 4.59 6.73
CA ALA A 87 14.11 3.87 7.87
C ALA A 87 14.51 2.44 7.51
N THR A 88 13.70 1.73 6.72
CA THR A 88 14.02 0.37 6.26
C THR A 88 15.21 0.35 5.30
N LEU A 89 15.29 1.27 4.35
CA LEU A 89 16.44 1.42 3.46
C LEU A 89 17.71 1.81 4.22
N PHE A 90 17.60 2.72 5.19
CA PHE A 90 18.71 3.09 6.06
C PHE A 90 19.22 1.88 6.84
N ALA A 91 18.34 1.10 7.46
CA ALA A 91 18.72 -0.11 8.20
C ALA A 91 19.38 -1.14 7.29
N ALA A 92 18.82 -1.40 6.11
CA ALA A 92 19.39 -2.34 5.14
C ALA A 92 20.79 -1.90 4.68
N LEU A 93 20.93 -0.65 4.22
CA LEU A 93 22.19 -0.12 3.73
C LEU A 93 23.26 -0.02 4.82
N SER A 94 22.90 0.40 6.03
CA SER A 94 23.81 0.49 7.17
C SER A 94 24.36 -0.88 7.57
N ASN A 95 23.51 -1.90 7.63
CA ASN A 95 23.93 -3.26 7.93
C ASN A 95 24.73 -3.91 6.79
N ALA A 96 24.34 -3.65 5.53
CA ALA A 96 25.11 -4.10 4.36
C ALA A 96 26.51 -3.47 4.34
N ASP A 97 26.62 -2.16 4.58
CA ASP A 97 27.91 -1.46 4.68
C ASP A 97 28.77 -2.02 5.83
N TYR A 98 28.15 -2.34 6.97
CA TYR A 98 28.82 -3.02 8.07
C TYR A 98 29.39 -4.39 7.65
N ILE A 99 28.59 -5.21 6.96
CA ILE A 99 29.03 -6.50 6.43
C ILE A 99 30.28 -6.31 5.54
N VAL A 100 30.21 -5.40 4.56
CA VAL A 100 31.30 -5.13 3.63
C VAL A 100 32.58 -4.70 4.36
N GLN A 101 32.46 -3.79 5.35
CA GLN A 101 33.65 -3.29 6.07
C GLN A 101 34.23 -4.28 7.06
N MET A 102 33.41 -5.14 7.67
CA MET A 102 33.83 -6.06 8.72
C MET A 102 34.08 -7.47 8.21
N TRP A 103 33.81 -7.75 6.94
CA TRP A 103 34.07 -9.06 6.35
C TRP A 103 35.57 -9.42 6.37
N LYS A 104 35.90 -10.42 7.16
CA LYS A 104 37.24 -10.99 7.26
C LYS A 104 37.26 -12.49 6.88
N GLY A 105 36.33 -12.91 6.00
CA GLY A 105 36.17 -14.31 5.61
C GLY A 105 35.47 -15.20 6.65
N ARG A 106 34.91 -14.62 7.72
CA ARG A 106 34.21 -15.34 8.79
C ARG A 106 32.72 -15.09 8.72
N LEU A 107 31.95 -16.10 8.32
CA LEU A 107 30.48 -16.06 8.23
C LEU A 107 29.80 -16.12 9.60
N ASP A 108 30.48 -16.72 10.62
CA ASP A 108 29.94 -16.90 11.97
C ASP A 108 29.59 -15.58 12.68
N THR A 109 30.28 -14.49 12.33
CA THR A 109 30.04 -13.16 12.91
C THR A 109 29.03 -12.29 12.12
N MET A 110 28.54 -12.75 10.95
CA MET A 110 27.70 -11.98 10.04
C MET A 110 26.21 -12.29 10.17
N GLY A 111 25.82 -13.25 11.01
CA GLY A 111 24.43 -13.68 11.14
C GLY A 111 23.47 -12.55 11.50
N SER A 112 23.80 -11.74 12.52
CA SER A 112 22.97 -10.63 12.97
C SER A 112 22.79 -9.53 11.90
N PRO A 113 23.88 -8.95 11.33
CA PRO A 113 23.70 -7.94 10.29
C PRO A 113 22.96 -8.48 9.04
N LEU A 114 23.19 -9.74 8.66
CA LEU A 114 22.48 -10.36 7.53
C LEU A 114 20.99 -10.52 7.82
N ALA A 115 20.64 -10.95 9.03
CA ALA A 115 19.23 -11.02 9.45
C ALA A 115 18.55 -9.64 9.45
N HIS A 116 19.26 -8.60 9.89
CA HIS A 116 18.74 -7.23 9.85
C HIS A 116 18.50 -6.72 8.42
N VAL A 117 19.43 -7.01 7.49
CA VAL A 117 19.22 -6.69 6.06
C VAL A 117 17.98 -7.41 5.52
N GLY A 118 17.87 -8.73 5.77
CA GLY A 118 16.71 -9.52 5.32
C GLY A 118 15.40 -9.00 5.88
N PHE A 119 15.35 -8.71 7.18
CA PHE A 119 14.16 -8.15 7.83
C PHE A 119 13.79 -6.78 7.28
N ALA A 120 14.77 -5.88 7.12
CA ALA A 120 14.53 -4.55 6.56
C ALA A 120 13.99 -4.62 5.12
N LEU A 121 14.55 -5.51 4.27
CA LEU A 121 14.06 -5.71 2.91
C LEU A 121 12.66 -6.33 2.86
N THR A 122 12.31 -7.19 3.80
CA THR A 122 10.96 -7.76 3.90
C THR A 122 9.93 -6.67 4.18
N ILE A 123 10.19 -5.81 5.17
CA ILE A 123 9.26 -4.70 5.50
C ILE A 123 9.25 -3.65 4.38
N PHE A 124 10.40 -3.34 3.78
CA PHE A 124 10.47 -2.48 2.60
C PHE A 124 9.55 -3.00 1.47
N GLY A 125 9.64 -4.30 1.13
CA GLY A 125 8.78 -4.92 0.12
C GLY A 125 7.29 -4.85 0.48
N ALA A 126 6.94 -5.08 1.76
CA ALA A 126 5.57 -4.95 2.24
C ALA A 126 5.04 -3.52 2.12
N VAL A 127 5.85 -2.51 2.43
CA VAL A 127 5.46 -1.09 2.30
C VAL A 127 5.24 -0.70 0.84
N ILE A 128 6.12 -1.11 -0.07
CA ILE A 128 5.95 -0.86 -1.51
C ILE A 128 4.70 -1.58 -2.05
N SER A 129 4.50 -2.84 -1.68
CA SER A 129 3.31 -3.60 -2.11
C SER A 129 2.00 -2.96 -1.64
N THR A 130 1.97 -2.45 -0.40
CA THR A 130 0.79 -1.75 0.13
C THR A 130 0.59 -0.36 -0.50
N ALA A 131 1.67 0.33 -0.86
CA ALA A 131 1.60 1.62 -1.55
C ALA A 131 0.97 1.51 -2.94
N GLN A 132 1.12 0.36 -3.60
CA GLN A 132 0.54 0.09 -4.92
C GLN A 132 -0.87 -0.52 -4.86
N LYS A 133 -1.46 -0.65 -3.68
CA LYS A 133 -2.82 -1.16 -3.53
C LYS A 133 -3.81 -0.18 -4.17
N ASN A 134 -4.42 -0.58 -5.28
CA ASN A 134 -5.49 0.17 -5.92
C ASN A 134 -6.84 -0.45 -5.52
N VAL A 135 -7.70 0.34 -4.86
CA VAL A 135 -9.05 -0.08 -4.51
C VAL A 135 -9.93 0.12 -5.74
N ILE A 136 -10.35 -0.99 -6.34
CA ILE A 136 -11.20 -1.00 -7.54
C ILE A 136 -12.70 -1.15 -7.20
N SER A 137 -13.04 -1.58 -5.98
CA SER A 137 -14.41 -1.76 -5.46
C SER A 137 -15.00 -0.44 -4.95
N GLN A 138 -15.11 0.57 -5.82
CA GLN A 138 -15.68 1.86 -5.45
C GLN A 138 -17.17 1.90 -5.82
N ASN A 139 -18.01 2.29 -4.87
CA ASN A 139 -19.42 2.52 -5.16
C ASN A 139 -19.61 3.90 -5.78
N ARG A 140 -20.26 3.93 -6.95
CA ARG A 140 -20.60 5.16 -7.68
C ARG A 140 -22.10 5.42 -7.75
N ILE A 141 -22.89 4.51 -7.19
CA ILE A 141 -24.36 4.54 -7.26
C ILE A 141 -24.91 4.79 -5.86
N GLY A 142 -25.27 6.03 -5.58
CA GLY A 142 -25.82 6.42 -4.28
C GLY A 142 -24.81 6.41 -3.13
N ASP A 143 -25.29 6.72 -1.92
CA ASP A 143 -24.48 6.70 -0.71
C ASP A 143 -24.81 5.46 0.12
N ILE A 144 -23.89 4.48 0.16
CA ILE A 144 -24.05 3.23 0.89
C ILE A 144 -23.80 3.38 2.40
N SER A 145 -23.19 4.47 2.83
CA SER A 145 -22.97 4.73 4.27
C SER A 145 -24.31 4.93 5.02
N THR A 146 -25.38 5.28 4.30
CA THR A 146 -26.74 5.37 4.85
C THR A 146 -27.33 4.01 5.22
N LEU A 147 -26.82 2.92 4.65
CA LEU A 147 -27.27 1.56 4.96
C LEU A 147 -26.57 0.99 6.19
N ASN A 148 -25.31 1.31 6.36
CA ASN A 148 -24.49 0.96 7.51
C ASN A 148 -23.31 1.94 7.58
N GLU A 149 -23.05 2.49 8.78
CA GLU A 149 -21.93 3.43 9.03
C GLU A 149 -20.54 2.82 8.78
N GLU A 150 -20.44 1.50 8.75
CA GLU A 150 -19.20 0.77 8.44
C GLU A 150 -18.90 0.72 6.93
N LEU A 151 -19.90 1.00 6.06
CA LEU A 151 -19.73 0.97 4.61
C LEU A 151 -19.17 2.31 4.11
N ASN A 152 -18.20 2.22 3.19
CA ASN A 152 -17.54 3.39 2.62
C ASN A 152 -17.58 3.33 1.09
N ASN A 153 -18.15 4.35 0.45
CA ASN A 153 -18.23 4.46 -1.01
C ASN A 153 -16.87 4.37 -1.72
N ALA A 154 -15.79 4.74 -1.05
CA ALA A 154 -14.45 4.71 -1.64
C ALA A 154 -13.80 3.31 -1.64
N THR A 155 -14.29 2.38 -0.82
CA THR A 155 -13.69 1.05 -0.63
C THR A 155 -14.64 -0.09 -0.89
N ASP A 156 -15.95 0.16 -0.81
CA ASP A 156 -16.95 -0.88 -0.84
C ASP A 156 -17.87 -0.70 -2.06
N LEU A 157 -18.28 -1.80 -2.66
CA LEU A 157 -19.22 -1.85 -3.77
C LEU A 157 -20.45 -2.66 -3.35
N LEU A 158 -21.64 -2.04 -3.39
CA LEU A 158 -22.89 -2.73 -3.11
C LEU A 158 -23.38 -3.44 -4.38
N LEU A 159 -23.48 -4.77 -4.30
CA LEU A 159 -23.98 -5.64 -5.37
C LEU A 159 -25.21 -6.40 -4.91
N MET A 160 -26.30 -6.29 -5.63
CA MET A 160 -27.49 -7.13 -5.46
C MET A 160 -27.45 -8.33 -6.40
N GLU A 161 -28.19 -9.39 -6.06
CA GLU A 161 -28.29 -10.58 -6.91
C GLU A 161 -28.88 -10.20 -8.29
N GLY A 162 -28.16 -10.52 -9.35
CA GLY A 162 -28.49 -10.14 -10.73
C GLY A 162 -27.78 -8.88 -11.23
N ASP A 163 -27.19 -8.07 -10.34
CA ASP A 163 -26.49 -6.85 -10.75
C ASP A 163 -25.19 -7.14 -11.49
N THR A 164 -24.86 -6.21 -12.37
CA THR A 164 -23.56 -6.13 -13.03
C THR A 164 -23.07 -4.69 -12.94
N LEU A 165 -22.00 -4.45 -12.18
CA LEU A 165 -21.47 -3.12 -11.93
C LEU A 165 -20.01 -2.99 -12.35
N PRO A 166 -19.56 -1.79 -12.74
CA PRO A 166 -18.17 -1.52 -13.04
C PRO A 166 -17.34 -1.55 -11.75
N MET A 167 -16.18 -2.22 -11.79
CA MET A 167 -15.24 -2.34 -10.70
C MET A 167 -13.81 -2.13 -11.23
N GLY A 168 -13.37 -0.89 -11.33
CA GLY A 168 -12.10 -0.52 -11.94
C GLY A 168 -12.03 -0.96 -13.41
N PRO A 169 -11.03 -1.76 -13.82
CA PRO A 169 -10.88 -2.26 -15.18
C PRO A 169 -11.78 -3.47 -15.49
N TYR A 170 -12.66 -3.85 -14.57
CA TYR A 170 -13.54 -5.01 -14.71
C TYR A 170 -15.01 -4.60 -14.56
N PHE A 171 -15.90 -5.46 -15.07
CA PHE A 171 -17.27 -5.57 -14.60
C PHE A 171 -17.37 -6.76 -13.65
N VAL A 172 -18.12 -6.62 -12.57
CA VAL A 172 -18.45 -7.70 -11.65
C VAL A 172 -19.94 -7.97 -11.72
N SER A 173 -20.32 -9.22 -11.92
CA SER A 173 -21.72 -9.67 -11.91
C SER A 173 -21.93 -10.62 -10.74
N TYR A 174 -22.87 -10.30 -9.85
CA TYR A 174 -23.30 -11.17 -8.78
C TYR A 174 -24.48 -12.01 -9.25
N ARG A 175 -24.28 -13.32 -9.44
CA ARG A 175 -25.28 -14.21 -10.06
C ARG A 175 -26.20 -14.85 -9.06
N LYS A 176 -25.64 -15.43 -7.98
CA LYS A 176 -26.42 -16.25 -7.06
C LYS A 176 -25.74 -16.43 -5.72
N ARG A 177 -26.54 -16.48 -4.67
CA ARG A 177 -26.15 -16.95 -3.34
C ARG A 177 -26.48 -18.44 -3.21
N ARG A 178 -25.53 -19.24 -2.72
CA ARG A 178 -25.72 -20.65 -2.36
C ARG A 178 -25.34 -20.89 -0.92
N GLN A 179 -26.00 -21.83 -0.27
CA GLN A 179 -25.63 -22.27 1.07
C GLN A 179 -25.28 -23.76 1.03
N GLU A 180 -24.06 -24.08 1.46
CA GLU A 180 -23.57 -25.45 1.56
C GLU A 180 -23.14 -25.71 3.00
N GLY A 181 -24.03 -26.34 3.78
CA GLY A 181 -23.85 -26.54 5.22
C GLY A 181 -23.81 -25.22 5.99
N ILE A 182 -22.68 -24.95 6.64
CA ILE A 182 -22.42 -23.67 7.37
C ILE A 182 -21.84 -22.57 6.49
N HIS A 183 -21.44 -22.90 5.25
CA HIS A 183 -20.82 -21.95 4.34
C HIS A 183 -21.86 -21.27 3.45
N VAL A 184 -21.74 -19.96 3.31
CA VAL A 184 -22.50 -19.18 2.34
C VAL A 184 -21.54 -18.83 1.20
N LEU A 185 -21.89 -19.25 -0.01
CA LEU A 185 -21.12 -19.06 -1.23
C LEU A 185 -21.82 -18.04 -2.13
N PHE A 186 -21.05 -17.14 -2.71
CA PHE A 186 -21.52 -16.12 -3.65
C PHE A 186 -20.91 -16.39 -5.01
N ASP A 187 -21.74 -16.67 -6.01
CA ASP A 187 -21.31 -16.88 -7.38
C ASP A 187 -21.13 -15.53 -8.06
N MET A 188 -19.87 -15.14 -8.27
CA MET A 188 -19.51 -13.87 -8.91
C MET A 188 -18.74 -14.14 -10.20
N THR A 189 -19.02 -13.37 -11.23
CA THR A 189 -18.29 -13.42 -12.51
C THR A 189 -17.61 -12.08 -12.74
N TYR A 190 -16.33 -12.13 -13.11
CA TYR A 190 -15.54 -10.96 -13.47
C TYR A 190 -15.19 -11.03 -14.95
N PHE A 191 -15.37 -9.94 -15.69
CA PHE A 191 -14.92 -9.81 -17.06
C PHE A 191 -14.24 -8.46 -17.27
N GLU A 192 -13.22 -8.45 -18.11
CA GLU A 192 -12.47 -7.24 -18.39
C GLU A 192 -13.35 -6.21 -19.10
N ARG A 193 -13.23 -4.96 -18.64
CA ARG A 193 -13.77 -3.81 -19.31
C ARG A 193 -12.80 -3.42 -20.44
N SER A 194 -12.94 -4.05 -21.61
CA SER A 194 -12.13 -3.68 -22.77
C SER A 194 -12.58 -2.33 -23.28
N PRO A 195 -11.70 -1.33 -23.38
CA PRO A 195 -12.05 -0.06 -24.00
C PRO A 195 -12.40 -0.31 -25.44
N LYS A 196 -13.63 0.01 -25.86
CA LYS A 196 -14.05 -0.07 -27.26
C LYS A 196 -13.22 0.93 -28.07
N THR A 197 -12.69 0.48 -29.19
CA THR A 197 -12.04 1.35 -30.15
C THR A 197 -13.04 1.68 -31.24
N TYR A 198 -13.26 2.94 -31.49
CA TYR A 198 -14.16 3.43 -32.53
C TYR A 198 -13.32 3.91 -33.71
N ALA A 199 -13.64 3.39 -34.90
CA ALA A 199 -13.03 3.84 -36.14
C ALA A 199 -13.71 5.12 -36.64
N LEU A 200 -12.97 5.94 -37.38
CA LEU A 200 -13.49 7.14 -38.03
C LEU A 200 -14.79 6.85 -38.77
N GLY A 201 -15.83 7.61 -38.51
CA GLY A 201 -17.14 7.46 -39.13
C GLY A 201 -18.07 6.40 -38.52
N GLN A 202 -17.61 5.63 -37.52
CA GLN A 202 -18.47 4.67 -36.82
C GLN A 202 -19.58 5.38 -36.08
N ILE A 203 -20.83 4.89 -36.23
CA ILE A 203 -22.00 5.42 -35.51
C ILE A 203 -22.27 4.53 -34.32
N VAL A 204 -22.41 5.15 -33.13
CA VAL A 204 -22.67 4.49 -31.85
C VAL A 204 -23.93 5.10 -31.24
N ALA A 205 -24.83 4.28 -30.72
CA ALA A 205 -25.97 4.74 -29.92
C ALA A 205 -25.53 4.81 -28.45
N HIS A 206 -25.78 5.95 -27.82
CA HIS A 206 -25.53 6.17 -26.40
C HIS A 206 -26.62 7.10 -25.84
N GLU A 207 -27.24 6.74 -24.73
CA GLU A 207 -28.35 7.48 -24.08
C GLU A 207 -29.48 7.84 -25.04
N GLY A 208 -29.81 6.94 -25.98
CA GLY A 208 -30.87 7.18 -26.98
C GLY A 208 -30.48 8.14 -28.09
N MET A 209 -29.25 8.62 -28.16
CA MET A 209 -28.71 9.46 -29.23
C MET A 209 -27.70 8.69 -30.08
N LEU A 210 -27.58 9.08 -31.36
CA LEU A 210 -26.59 8.55 -32.27
C LEU A 210 -25.40 9.49 -32.34
N TRP A 211 -24.23 8.95 -32.04
CA TRP A 211 -22.95 9.64 -32.09
C TRP A 211 -22.09 9.08 -33.22
N GLN A 212 -21.40 9.94 -33.95
CA GLN A 212 -20.44 9.53 -34.96
C GLN A 212 -19.04 9.85 -34.53
N ALA A 213 -18.14 8.86 -34.60
CA ALA A 213 -16.72 9.08 -34.34
C ALA A 213 -16.12 9.97 -35.44
N LEU A 214 -15.57 11.12 -35.05
CA LEU A 214 -14.92 12.07 -35.95
C LEU A 214 -13.45 11.77 -36.18
N ASP A 215 -12.87 10.86 -35.37
CA ASP A 215 -11.50 10.41 -35.46
C ASP A 215 -11.38 9.00 -34.87
N ASP A 216 -10.28 8.29 -35.18
CA ASP A 216 -9.98 7.02 -34.54
C ASP A 216 -9.61 7.26 -33.07
N HIS A 217 -10.39 6.75 -32.14
CA HIS A 217 -10.14 6.91 -30.72
C HIS A 217 -10.57 5.70 -29.89
N LYS A 218 -9.98 5.59 -28.71
CA LYS A 218 -10.45 4.66 -27.68
C LYS A 218 -11.48 5.38 -26.81
N ALA A 219 -12.64 4.75 -26.63
CA ALA A 219 -13.66 5.30 -25.72
C ALA A 219 -13.07 5.52 -24.31
N SER A 220 -13.44 6.63 -23.69
CA SER A 220 -13.19 6.77 -22.25
C SER A 220 -14.03 5.74 -21.48
N PRO A 221 -13.61 5.30 -20.30
CA PRO A 221 -14.39 4.38 -19.47
C PRO A 221 -15.84 4.85 -19.16
N GLN A 222 -16.12 6.14 -19.28
CA GLN A 222 -17.45 6.71 -19.07
C GLN A 222 -18.42 6.54 -20.27
N PHE A 223 -17.90 6.19 -21.44
CA PHE A 223 -18.71 6.06 -22.67
C PHE A 223 -19.24 4.63 -22.91
N ASP A 224 -18.81 3.65 -22.09
CA ASP A 224 -19.15 2.25 -22.24
C ASP A 224 -20.29 1.77 -21.31
N ASP A 225 -20.98 2.67 -20.62
CA ASP A 225 -21.93 2.33 -19.55
C ASP A 225 -23.39 2.14 -20.02
N ASP A 226 -23.66 1.91 -21.33
CA ASP A 226 -25.00 1.58 -21.88
C ASP A 226 -25.04 0.19 -22.50
#